data_6c776ee28833b12a96daca26b2806a6e
#
_entry.id   6c776ee28833b12a96daca26b2806a6e
#
_cell.length_a   1.000
_cell.length_b   1.000
_cell.length_c   1.000
_cell.angle_alpha   90.00
_cell.angle_beta   90.00
_cell.angle_gamma   90.00
#
_symmetry.space_group_name_H-M   'P 1'
#
loop_
_entity.id
_entity.type
_entity.pdbx_description
1 polymer ?
#
loop_
_entity_poly.entity_id
_entity_poly.type
_entity_poly.pdbx_seq_one_letter_code
_entity_poly.pdbx_strand_id
1 'polypeptide(L)'
;MEVNNKMKHTIKVAWAKGFSQFLALAGAILLVFVLFKFDAIMAQIVRIINILMPIIMGIVLAYLINPMVEFYDRKLSNSLGKAIEKKCGKRPSMRGLSILISLAIIIAIIVVLIMMVVPQLVSNITNAVSLLPDQIQDLVKKITELAKNNDRAKEIITELYNNGISYFTEWVKDNMLGQVTFVINSIMGIFGTAVNCLVAVIVAIYVLLSKDTFKRQTKKLVSAFLPERHIQVLSSILKESDKIFGGFISGKIIDSLIIGAICFVCCLILRMPYVALISVIVGVTNVIPFFGPYIGAIPSTILIMLDSPSKGVIFLLFIIILQQVDGNIIGPKILGESTGLSPFWVVFAIFLGNGLFGVVGLFIGVPTWGVVYYLIKRYVNYRVRKKE
;
A
#
# COMPACT_ATOMS: atom_id res chain seq x y z
N MET A 1 46.57 -59.03 9.07
CA MET A 1 45.66 -58.11 8.32
C MET A 1 44.51 -57.53 9.19
N GLU A 2 43.95 -58.27 10.12
CA GLU A 2 42.86 -57.84 11.00
C GLU A 2 43.20 -56.68 11.94
N VAL A 3 44.39 -56.65 12.54
CA VAL A 3 44.83 -55.57 13.45
C VAL A 3 44.89 -54.19 12.75
N ASN A 4 45.29 -54.17 11.47
CA ASN A 4 45.42 -52.95 10.69
C ASN A 4 44.02 -52.37 10.27
N ASN A 5 43.04 -53.27 10.10
CA ASN A 5 41.65 -52.85 9.80
C ASN A 5 40.92 -52.28 11.04
N LYS A 6 41.13 -52.89 12.22
CA LYS A 6 40.60 -52.36 13.49
C LYS A 6 41.19 -51.00 13.83
N MET A 7 42.50 -50.80 13.64
CA MET A 7 43.14 -49.51 13.90
C MET A 7 42.64 -48.41 12.95
N LYS A 8 42.48 -48.70 11.65
CA LYS A 8 41.86 -47.75 10.68
C LYS A 8 40.40 -47.40 11.02
N HIS A 9 39.62 -48.35 11.52
CA HIS A 9 38.25 -48.11 11.93
C HIS A 9 38.20 -47.24 13.19
N THR A 10 39.04 -47.46 14.19
CA THR A 10 39.13 -46.67 15.43
C THR A 10 39.57 -45.24 15.13
N ILE A 11 40.52 -45.03 14.23
CA ILE A 11 40.96 -43.69 13.78
C ILE A 11 39.82 -42.95 13.05
N LYS A 12 39.10 -43.63 12.15
CA LYS A 12 37.95 -43.00 11.47
C LYS A 12 36.83 -42.58 12.44
N VAL A 13 36.53 -43.41 13.44
CA VAL A 13 35.52 -43.09 14.46
C VAL A 13 35.98 -41.94 15.36
N ALA A 14 37.25 -41.90 15.75
CA ALA A 14 37.84 -40.82 16.54
C ALA A 14 37.81 -39.48 15.76
N TRP A 15 38.18 -39.52 14.46
CA TRP A 15 38.11 -38.36 13.57
C TRP A 15 36.65 -37.85 13.38
N ALA A 16 35.68 -38.74 13.18
CA ALA A 16 34.27 -38.38 13.03
C ALA A 16 33.71 -37.73 14.32
N LYS A 17 34.09 -38.26 15.50
CA LYS A 17 33.71 -37.64 16.80
C LYS A 17 34.37 -36.28 17.00
N GLY A 18 35.67 -36.16 16.74
CA GLY A 18 36.40 -34.89 16.83
C GLY A 18 35.84 -33.82 15.88
N PHE A 19 35.51 -34.20 14.65
CA PHE A 19 34.91 -33.30 13.66
C PHE A 19 33.48 -32.88 14.07
N SER A 20 32.68 -33.79 14.63
CA SER A 20 31.36 -33.48 15.16
C SER A 20 31.42 -32.51 16.35
N GLN A 21 32.38 -32.70 17.28
CA GLN A 21 32.62 -31.80 18.42
C GLN A 21 33.12 -30.43 17.95
N PHE A 22 34.03 -30.40 16.98
CA PHE A 22 34.51 -29.14 16.38
C PHE A 22 33.35 -28.36 15.71
N LEU A 23 32.47 -29.04 14.94
CA LEU A 23 31.29 -28.44 14.33
C LEU A 23 30.31 -27.88 15.36
N ALA A 24 30.08 -28.61 16.46
CA ALA A 24 29.23 -28.18 17.54
C ALA A 24 29.79 -26.93 18.26
N LEU A 25 31.11 -26.92 18.53
CA LEU A 25 31.80 -25.79 19.15
C LEU A 25 31.86 -24.58 18.25
N ALA A 26 32.16 -24.77 16.97
CA ALA A 26 32.14 -23.73 15.96
C ALA A 26 30.73 -23.12 15.80
N GLY A 27 29.68 -23.97 15.80
CA GLY A 27 28.29 -23.54 15.79
C GLY A 27 27.90 -22.74 17.03
N ALA A 28 28.33 -23.16 18.20
CA ALA A 28 28.11 -22.44 19.45
C ALA A 28 28.78 -21.06 19.47
N ILE A 29 30.07 -20.99 19.04
CA ILE A 29 30.82 -19.73 18.94
C ILE A 29 30.13 -18.79 17.92
N LEU A 30 29.71 -19.32 16.77
CA LEU A 30 29.03 -18.54 15.74
C LEU A 30 27.68 -18.00 16.24
N LEU A 31 26.92 -18.81 16.98
CA LEU A 31 25.66 -18.40 17.59
C LEU A 31 25.89 -17.30 18.63
N VAL A 32 26.87 -17.44 19.51
CA VAL A 32 27.25 -16.41 20.47
C VAL A 32 27.70 -15.12 19.77
N PHE A 33 28.53 -15.23 18.72
CA PHE A 33 28.95 -14.08 17.94
C PHE A 33 27.75 -13.35 17.29
N VAL A 34 26.79 -14.09 16.71
CA VAL A 34 25.58 -13.53 16.11
C VAL A 34 24.74 -12.83 17.17
N LEU A 35 24.58 -13.42 18.37
CA LEU A 35 23.82 -12.81 19.47
C LEU A 35 24.48 -11.52 19.98
N PHE A 36 25.80 -11.51 20.18
CA PHE A 36 26.53 -10.32 20.64
C PHE A 36 26.60 -9.20 19.58
N LYS A 37 26.59 -9.55 18.30
CA LYS A 37 26.68 -8.60 17.18
C LYS A 37 25.34 -8.41 16.46
N PHE A 38 24.23 -8.84 17.09
CA PHE A 38 22.91 -8.83 16.47
C PHE A 38 22.52 -7.44 15.95
N ASP A 39 22.70 -6.41 16.76
CA ASP A 39 22.37 -5.03 16.38
C ASP A 39 23.23 -4.53 15.22
N ALA A 40 24.52 -4.84 15.22
CA ALA A 40 25.42 -4.47 14.13
C ALA A 40 25.07 -5.22 12.83
N ILE A 41 24.71 -6.49 12.91
CA ILE A 41 24.26 -7.29 11.75
C ILE A 41 22.93 -6.73 11.22
N MET A 42 21.97 -6.44 12.10
CA MET A 42 20.70 -5.84 11.72
C MET A 42 20.88 -4.46 11.09
N ALA A 43 21.76 -3.62 11.63
CA ALA A 43 22.07 -2.31 11.03
C ALA A 43 22.63 -2.45 9.61
N GLN A 44 23.51 -3.44 9.35
CA GLN A 44 24.03 -3.70 8.00
C GLN A 44 22.93 -4.24 7.05
N ILE A 45 22.06 -5.13 7.53
CA ILE A 45 20.93 -5.64 6.74
C ILE A 45 20.00 -4.47 6.35
N VAL A 46 19.63 -3.62 7.31
CA VAL A 46 18.79 -2.44 7.06
C VAL A 46 19.47 -1.49 6.07
N ARG A 47 20.78 -1.29 6.18
CA ARG A 47 21.55 -0.48 5.23
C ARG A 47 21.49 -1.04 3.82
N ILE A 48 21.66 -2.36 3.65
CA ILE A 48 21.55 -3.03 2.34
C ILE A 48 20.14 -2.88 1.78
N ILE A 49 19.10 -3.09 2.60
CA ILE A 49 17.70 -2.92 2.20
C ILE A 49 17.46 -1.49 1.73
N ASN A 50 17.95 -0.48 2.45
CA ASN A 50 17.80 0.93 2.07
C ASN A 50 18.48 1.26 0.74
N ILE A 51 19.66 0.69 0.48
CA ILE A 51 20.36 0.83 -0.81
C ILE A 51 19.55 0.18 -1.95
N LEU A 52 18.92 -0.96 -1.68
CA LEU A 52 18.10 -1.68 -2.66
C LEU A 52 16.67 -1.14 -2.78
N MET A 53 16.25 -0.24 -1.89
CA MET A 53 14.87 0.27 -1.84
C MET A 53 14.38 0.82 -3.18
N PRO A 54 15.13 1.63 -3.95
CA PRO A 54 14.69 2.11 -5.27
C PRO A 54 14.46 0.96 -6.26
N ILE A 55 15.26 -0.12 -6.19
CA ILE A 55 15.11 -1.29 -7.04
C ILE A 55 13.85 -2.08 -6.64
N ILE A 56 13.65 -2.30 -5.34
CA ILE A 56 12.45 -2.96 -4.79
C ILE A 56 11.21 -2.19 -5.19
N MET A 57 11.22 -0.86 -5.02
CA MET A 57 10.12 0.01 -5.43
C MET A 57 9.86 -0.07 -6.94
N GLY A 58 10.90 -0.14 -7.76
CA GLY A 58 10.78 -0.32 -9.21
C GLY A 58 10.13 -1.65 -9.60
N ILE A 59 10.48 -2.73 -8.91
CA ILE A 59 9.85 -4.06 -9.12
C ILE A 59 8.37 -4.03 -8.71
N VAL A 60 8.05 -3.43 -7.56
CA VAL A 60 6.68 -3.27 -7.09
C VAL A 60 5.87 -2.43 -8.08
N LEU A 61 6.42 -1.30 -8.53
CA LEU A 61 5.80 -0.43 -9.53
C LEU A 61 5.55 -1.17 -10.84
N ALA A 62 6.55 -1.95 -11.32
CA ALA A 62 6.39 -2.79 -12.51
C ALA A 62 5.24 -3.78 -12.36
N TYR A 63 5.12 -4.40 -11.19
CA TYR A 63 4.05 -5.35 -10.92
C TYR A 63 2.67 -4.68 -10.89
N LEU A 64 2.56 -3.51 -10.24
CA LEU A 64 1.32 -2.73 -10.17
C LEU A 64 0.85 -2.23 -11.55
N ILE A 65 1.79 -1.82 -12.41
CA ILE A 65 1.49 -1.28 -13.74
C ILE A 65 1.25 -2.40 -14.77
N ASN A 66 1.78 -3.61 -14.53
CA ASN A 66 1.73 -4.71 -15.49
C ASN A 66 0.33 -5.02 -16.07
N PRO A 67 -0.78 -5.03 -15.29
CA PRO A 67 -2.12 -5.25 -15.85
C PRO A 67 -2.52 -4.20 -16.90
N MET A 68 -2.17 -2.93 -16.66
CA MET A 68 -2.39 -1.84 -17.61
C MET A 68 -1.55 -2.01 -18.87
N VAL A 69 -0.28 -2.36 -18.70
CA VAL A 69 0.63 -2.61 -19.84
C VAL A 69 0.12 -3.77 -20.69
N GLU A 70 -0.33 -4.87 -20.09
CA GLU A 70 -0.89 -6.01 -20.83
C GLU A 70 -2.18 -5.63 -21.58
N PHE A 71 -3.03 -4.81 -20.96
CA PHE A 71 -4.24 -4.31 -21.61
C PHE A 71 -3.91 -3.50 -22.87
N TYR A 72 -3.00 -2.52 -22.75
CA TYR A 72 -2.58 -1.70 -23.91
C TYR A 72 -1.77 -2.50 -24.92
N ASP A 73 -0.93 -3.42 -24.49
CA ASP A 73 -0.14 -4.26 -25.40
C ASP A 73 -1.04 -5.13 -26.29
N ARG A 74 -2.08 -5.76 -25.71
CA ARG A 74 -3.10 -6.50 -26.47
C ARG A 74 -3.84 -5.61 -27.45
N LYS A 75 -4.27 -4.41 -27.02
CA LYS A 75 -5.03 -3.48 -27.85
C LYS A 75 -4.18 -2.93 -29.01
N LEU A 76 -2.97 -2.46 -28.71
CA LEU A 76 -2.04 -1.92 -29.71
C LEU A 76 -1.52 -2.99 -30.68
N SER A 77 -1.20 -4.18 -30.16
CA SER A 77 -0.76 -5.30 -30.98
C SER A 77 -1.85 -5.76 -31.96
N ASN A 78 -3.12 -5.71 -31.55
CA ASN A 78 -4.25 -6.07 -32.40
C ASN A 78 -4.63 -4.98 -33.42
N SER A 79 -4.38 -3.71 -33.15
CA SER A 79 -4.70 -2.58 -34.00
C SER A 79 -3.47 -2.20 -34.86
N LEU A 80 -2.50 -1.53 -34.25
CA LEU A 80 -1.30 -1.02 -34.94
C LEU A 80 -0.35 -2.13 -35.37
N GLY A 81 -0.19 -3.19 -34.54
CA GLY A 81 0.69 -4.32 -34.85
C GLY A 81 0.28 -5.03 -36.13
N LYS A 82 -1.02 -5.28 -36.32
CA LYS A 82 -1.55 -5.88 -37.59
C LYS A 82 -1.42 -4.93 -38.81
N ALA A 83 -1.62 -3.63 -38.59
CA ALA A 83 -1.47 -2.64 -39.64
C ALA A 83 -0.02 -2.55 -40.16
N ILE A 84 0.96 -2.61 -39.23
CA ILE A 84 2.39 -2.59 -39.58
C ILE A 84 2.83 -3.92 -40.20
N GLU A 85 2.33 -5.06 -39.69
CA GLU A 85 2.59 -6.39 -40.24
C GLU A 85 2.16 -6.46 -41.71
N LYS A 86 0.99 -5.86 -42.03
CA LYS A 86 0.47 -5.79 -43.42
C LYS A 86 1.34 -4.93 -44.35
N LYS A 87 2.07 -3.93 -43.79
CA LYS A 87 2.97 -3.05 -44.55
C LYS A 87 4.41 -3.54 -44.62
N CYS A 88 4.94 -4.10 -43.56
CA CYS A 88 6.36 -4.42 -43.37
C CYS A 88 6.68 -5.92 -43.29
N GLY A 89 5.67 -6.80 -43.32
CA GLY A 89 5.85 -8.26 -43.23
C GLY A 89 6.35 -8.82 -41.90
N LYS A 90 6.59 -7.97 -40.91
CA LYS A 90 7.00 -8.36 -39.54
C LYS A 90 6.13 -7.67 -38.52
N ARG A 91 5.67 -8.42 -37.49
CA ARG A 91 4.89 -7.90 -36.38
C ARG A 91 5.84 -7.32 -35.34
N PRO A 92 5.87 -5.99 -35.14
CA PRO A 92 6.72 -5.39 -34.12
C PRO A 92 6.15 -5.65 -32.72
N SER A 93 7.03 -5.75 -31.71
CA SER A 93 6.60 -5.78 -30.31
C SER A 93 6.13 -4.39 -29.91
N MET A 94 4.85 -4.26 -29.54
CA MET A 94 4.25 -3.00 -29.06
C MET A 94 4.46 -2.77 -27.56
N ARG A 95 5.16 -3.68 -26.89
CA ARG A 95 5.33 -3.67 -25.43
C ARG A 95 5.99 -2.40 -24.91
N GLY A 96 7.04 -1.89 -25.59
CA GLY A 96 7.70 -0.64 -25.20
C GLY A 96 6.74 0.56 -25.23
N LEU A 97 5.95 0.67 -26.29
CA LEU A 97 4.95 1.74 -26.44
C LEU A 97 3.84 1.59 -25.37
N SER A 98 3.40 0.38 -25.09
CA SER A 98 2.39 0.10 -24.06
C SER A 98 2.87 0.49 -22.66
N ILE A 99 4.15 0.26 -22.35
CA ILE A 99 4.78 0.66 -21.09
C ILE A 99 4.80 2.20 -20.99
N LEU A 100 5.25 2.89 -22.02
CA LEU A 100 5.30 4.35 -22.03
C LEU A 100 3.90 4.98 -21.86
N ILE A 101 2.91 4.46 -22.57
CA ILE A 101 1.52 4.94 -22.44
C ILE A 101 0.99 4.69 -21.03
N SER A 102 1.21 3.50 -20.46
CA SER A 102 0.74 3.18 -19.11
C SER A 102 1.39 4.06 -18.05
N LEU A 103 2.71 4.29 -18.16
CA LEU A 103 3.44 5.20 -17.27
C LEU A 103 2.97 6.65 -17.43
N ALA A 104 2.82 7.13 -18.66
CA ALA A 104 2.34 8.48 -18.92
C ALA A 104 0.95 8.72 -18.33
N ILE A 105 0.04 7.75 -18.44
CA ILE A 105 -1.31 7.83 -17.86
C ILE A 105 -1.23 7.88 -16.34
N ILE A 106 -0.44 7.02 -15.70
CA ILE A 106 -0.31 6.99 -14.24
C ILE A 106 0.31 8.31 -13.73
N ILE A 107 1.38 8.78 -14.38
CA ILE A 107 2.00 10.06 -14.03
C ILE A 107 1.01 11.20 -14.22
N ALA A 108 0.27 11.24 -15.34
CA ALA A 108 -0.76 12.25 -15.58
C ALA A 108 -1.86 12.22 -14.50
N ILE A 109 -2.35 11.04 -14.11
CA ILE A 109 -3.31 10.89 -13.02
C ILE A 109 -2.74 11.46 -11.71
N ILE A 110 -1.53 11.09 -11.33
CA ILE A 110 -0.87 11.56 -10.10
C ILE A 110 -0.71 13.08 -10.12
N VAL A 111 -0.24 13.65 -11.23
CA VAL A 111 -0.05 15.10 -11.38
C VAL A 111 -1.39 15.83 -11.28
N VAL A 112 -2.43 15.36 -11.98
CA VAL A 112 -3.78 15.94 -11.90
C VAL A 112 -4.33 15.85 -10.47
N LEU A 113 -4.16 14.72 -9.79
CA LEU A 113 -4.57 14.57 -8.39
C LEU A 113 -3.85 15.56 -7.47
N ILE A 114 -2.54 15.69 -7.59
CA ILE A 114 -1.75 16.64 -6.79
C ILE A 114 -2.19 18.08 -7.07
N MET A 115 -2.30 18.46 -8.35
CA MET A 115 -2.71 19.80 -8.75
C MET A 115 -4.14 20.16 -8.30
N MET A 116 -5.01 19.17 -8.20
CA MET A 116 -6.40 19.37 -7.77
C MET A 116 -6.53 19.35 -6.26
N VAL A 117 -5.88 18.40 -5.57
CA VAL A 117 -6.05 18.18 -4.13
C VAL A 117 -5.26 19.19 -3.30
N VAL A 118 -3.98 19.41 -3.62
CA VAL A 118 -3.10 20.23 -2.77
C VAL A 118 -3.55 21.68 -2.68
N PRO A 119 -3.82 22.42 -3.77
CA PRO A 119 -4.26 23.80 -3.68
C PRO A 119 -5.60 23.95 -2.95
N GLN A 120 -6.54 23.01 -3.17
CA GLN A 120 -7.83 23.04 -2.51
C GLN A 120 -7.72 22.75 -1.02
N LEU A 121 -6.87 21.79 -0.60
CA LEU A 121 -6.61 21.54 0.82
C LEU A 121 -6.03 22.79 1.49
N VAL A 122 -5.00 23.39 0.91
CA VAL A 122 -4.37 24.61 1.45
C VAL A 122 -5.37 25.76 1.56
N SER A 123 -6.10 26.06 0.48
CA SER A 123 -7.12 27.12 0.45
C SER A 123 -8.22 26.88 1.48
N ASN A 124 -8.73 25.64 1.56
CA ASN A 124 -9.84 25.32 2.45
C ASN A 124 -9.43 25.34 3.92
N ILE A 125 -8.23 24.88 4.26
CA ILE A 125 -7.72 24.96 5.63
C ILE A 125 -7.48 26.42 6.01
N THR A 126 -6.90 27.23 5.11
CA THR A 126 -6.69 28.66 5.36
C THR A 126 -8.02 29.38 5.56
N ASN A 127 -9.02 29.12 4.70
CA ASN A 127 -10.36 29.70 4.81
C ASN A 127 -11.06 29.24 6.09
N ALA A 128 -10.94 27.95 6.45
CA ALA A 128 -11.52 27.42 7.68
C ALA A 128 -10.95 28.12 8.93
N VAL A 129 -9.63 28.29 8.99
CA VAL A 129 -8.96 28.99 10.10
C VAL A 129 -9.42 30.44 10.22
N SER A 130 -9.68 31.13 9.09
CA SER A 130 -10.13 32.52 9.08
C SER A 130 -11.63 32.68 9.37
N LEU A 131 -12.49 31.73 8.95
CA LEU A 131 -13.95 31.83 9.06
C LEU A 131 -14.49 31.21 10.36
N LEU A 132 -13.81 30.24 10.95
CA LEU A 132 -14.24 29.58 12.17
C LEU A 132 -14.50 30.53 13.35
N PRO A 133 -13.63 31.52 13.65
CA PRO A 133 -13.88 32.46 14.73
C PRO A 133 -15.22 33.19 14.55
N ASP A 134 -15.51 33.65 13.35
CA ASP A 134 -16.75 34.38 13.04
C ASP A 134 -17.99 33.49 13.16
N GLN A 135 -17.95 32.29 12.65
CA GLN A 135 -19.08 31.33 12.72
C GLN A 135 -19.38 30.91 14.17
N ILE A 136 -18.34 30.68 14.98
CA ILE A 136 -18.54 30.35 16.39
C ILE A 136 -19.03 31.57 17.14
N GLN A 137 -18.57 32.77 16.82
CA GLN A 137 -19.08 34.03 17.39
C GLN A 137 -20.56 34.22 17.14
N ASP A 138 -21.03 33.90 15.92
CA ASP A 138 -22.46 33.98 15.58
C ASP A 138 -23.32 32.95 16.33
N LEU A 139 -22.78 31.73 16.51
CA LEU A 139 -23.40 30.69 17.36
C LEU A 139 -23.50 31.16 18.84
N VAL A 140 -22.40 31.70 19.37
CA VAL A 140 -22.36 32.24 20.74
C VAL A 140 -23.34 33.38 20.92
N LYS A 141 -23.44 34.33 19.97
CA LYS A 141 -24.45 35.39 19.99
C LYS A 141 -25.86 34.81 20.07
N LYS A 142 -26.20 33.84 19.22
CA LYS A 142 -27.51 33.17 19.24
C LYS A 142 -27.81 32.48 20.57
N ILE A 143 -26.83 31.76 21.14
CA ILE A 143 -26.96 31.06 22.43
C ILE A 143 -27.10 32.10 23.56
N THR A 144 -26.32 33.19 23.51
CA THR A 144 -26.40 34.28 24.51
C THR A 144 -27.73 35.02 24.43
N GLU A 145 -28.30 35.15 23.22
CA GLU A 145 -29.65 35.69 23.04
C GLU A 145 -30.74 34.78 23.63
N LEU A 146 -30.58 33.46 23.54
CA LEU A 146 -31.48 32.50 24.16
C LEU A 146 -31.35 32.49 25.73
N ALA A 147 -30.19 32.87 26.21
CA ALA A 147 -29.92 32.99 27.69
C ALA A 147 -30.21 34.39 28.23
N LYS A 148 -31.13 35.17 27.64
CA LYS A 148 -31.41 36.58 27.96
C LYS A 148 -31.66 36.84 29.47
N ASN A 149 -32.18 35.87 30.22
CA ASN A 149 -32.58 36.03 31.60
C ASN A 149 -31.55 35.52 32.64
N ASN A 150 -30.34 35.15 32.21
CA ASN A 150 -29.38 34.59 33.13
C ASN A 150 -27.96 35.13 32.87
N ASP A 151 -27.58 36.20 33.60
CA ASP A 151 -26.32 36.90 33.40
C ASP A 151 -25.10 35.98 33.71
N ARG A 152 -25.22 35.03 34.63
CA ARG A 152 -24.20 34.06 34.97
C ARG A 152 -23.98 33.05 33.80
N ALA A 153 -25.06 32.69 33.09
CA ALA A 153 -24.92 31.83 31.90
C ALA A 153 -24.23 32.56 30.75
N LYS A 154 -24.47 33.86 30.56
CA LYS A 154 -23.77 34.68 29.56
C LYS A 154 -22.27 34.78 29.81
N GLU A 155 -21.89 34.98 31.08
CA GLU A 155 -20.46 35.07 31.49
C GLU A 155 -19.72 33.77 31.20
N ILE A 156 -20.30 32.63 31.61
CA ILE A 156 -19.75 31.29 31.37
C ILE A 156 -19.63 30.99 29.87
N ILE A 157 -20.67 31.33 29.05
CA ILE A 157 -20.66 31.10 27.63
C ILE A 157 -19.57 31.94 26.92
N THR A 158 -19.40 33.20 27.36
CA THR A 158 -18.38 34.11 26.81
C THR A 158 -16.97 33.67 27.21
N GLU A 159 -16.77 33.20 28.41
CA GLU A 159 -15.49 32.67 28.89
C GLU A 159 -15.11 31.38 28.19
N LEU A 160 -16.05 30.43 28.07
CA LEU A 160 -15.86 29.21 27.28
C LEU A 160 -15.57 29.49 25.81
N TYR A 161 -16.20 30.49 25.22
CA TYR A 161 -15.94 30.94 23.87
C TYR A 161 -14.51 31.46 23.73
N ASN A 162 -14.12 32.45 24.55
CA ASN A 162 -12.80 33.06 24.43
C ASN A 162 -11.66 32.06 24.67
N ASN A 163 -11.80 31.21 25.66
CA ASN A 163 -10.82 30.16 25.94
C ASN A 163 -10.83 29.06 24.89
N GLY A 164 -12.03 28.60 24.47
CA GLY A 164 -12.17 27.54 23.49
C GLY A 164 -11.65 27.95 22.11
N ILE A 165 -11.91 29.18 21.66
CA ILE A 165 -11.42 29.70 20.37
C ILE A 165 -9.91 29.86 20.35
N SER A 166 -9.30 30.39 21.44
CA SER A 166 -7.85 30.55 21.48
C SER A 166 -7.16 29.19 21.43
N TYR A 167 -7.59 28.23 22.26
CA TYR A 167 -7.07 26.85 22.22
C TYR A 167 -7.29 26.17 20.87
N PHE A 168 -8.47 26.34 20.27
CA PHE A 168 -8.77 25.75 18.97
C PHE A 168 -7.93 26.37 17.85
N THR A 169 -7.78 27.70 17.85
CA THR A 169 -7.01 28.42 16.82
C THR A 169 -5.52 28.07 16.93
N GLU A 170 -4.98 27.99 18.15
CA GLU A 170 -3.60 27.51 18.39
C GLU A 170 -3.44 26.06 17.97
N TRP A 171 -4.37 25.17 18.38
CA TRP A 171 -4.33 23.76 17.99
C TRP A 171 -4.38 23.57 16.48
N VAL A 172 -5.22 24.36 15.76
CA VAL A 172 -5.30 24.31 14.30
C VAL A 172 -4.02 24.86 13.68
N LYS A 173 -3.48 25.97 14.16
CA LYS A 173 -2.19 26.50 13.67
C LYS A 173 -1.06 25.50 13.87
N ASP A 174 -0.95 24.91 15.04
CA ASP A 174 0.15 24.02 15.38
C ASP A 174 0.02 22.64 14.74
N ASN A 175 -1.20 22.10 14.67
CA ASN A 175 -1.42 20.75 14.20
C ASN A 175 -1.87 20.66 12.75
N MET A 176 -2.79 21.52 12.27
CA MET A 176 -3.29 21.41 10.91
C MET A 176 -2.38 22.09 9.88
N LEU A 177 -1.82 23.27 10.17
CA LEU A 177 -0.82 23.87 9.29
C LEU A 177 0.47 23.04 9.27
N GLY A 178 0.84 22.45 10.40
CA GLY A 178 1.93 21.46 10.49
C GLY A 178 1.65 20.22 9.66
N GLN A 179 0.42 19.69 9.68
CA GLN A 179 0.02 18.53 8.88
C GLN A 179 -0.03 18.85 7.38
N VAL A 180 -0.51 20.03 6.98
CA VAL A 180 -0.45 20.48 5.57
C VAL A 180 0.99 20.66 5.12
N THR A 181 1.82 21.27 5.95
CA THR A 181 3.26 21.41 5.68
C THR A 181 3.93 20.04 5.62
N PHE A 182 3.54 19.10 6.50
CA PHE A 182 4.01 17.71 6.46
C PHE A 182 3.58 17.00 5.18
N VAL A 183 2.34 17.14 4.74
CA VAL A 183 1.85 16.57 3.47
C VAL A 183 2.58 17.19 2.29
N ILE A 184 2.71 18.51 2.23
CA ILE A 184 3.48 19.22 1.20
C ILE A 184 4.95 18.79 1.23
N ASN A 185 5.58 18.75 2.39
CA ASN A 185 6.97 18.32 2.53
C ASN A 185 7.14 16.83 2.23
N SER A 186 6.15 15.99 2.52
CA SER A 186 6.16 14.58 2.13
C SER A 186 6.07 14.42 0.62
N ILE A 187 5.20 15.18 -0.04
CA ILE A 187 5.12 15.24 -1.51
C ILE A 187 6.42 15.81 -2.10
N MET A 188 6.93 16.90 -1.55
CA MET A 188 8.21 17.49 -1.95
C MET A 188 9.39 16.57 -1.60
N GLY A 189 9.33 15.83 -0.51
CA GLY A 189 10.30 14.80 -0.13
C GLY A 189 10.32 13.63 -1.10
N ILE A 190 9.16 13.25 -1.66
CA ILE A 190 9.08 12.29 -2.78
C ILE A 190 9.81 12.87 -4.01
N PHE A 191 9.66 14.14 -4.29
CA PHE A 191 10.43 14.84 -5.34
C PHE A 191 11.89 15.09 -4.95
N GLY A 192 12.21 15.30 -3.66
CA GLY A 192 13.58 15.42 -3.14
C GLY A 192 14.38 14.12 -3.24
N THR A 193 13.70 12.99 -3.26
CA THR A 193 14.21 11.69 -3.69
C THR A 193 14.01 11.44 -5.19
N ALA A 194 13.98 12.50 -6.01
CA ALA A 194 13.73 12.38 -7.46
C ALA A 194 14.65 11.35 -8.13
N VAL A 195 15.89 11.24 -7.67
CA VAL A 195 16.82 10.21 -8.14
C VAL A 195 16.32 8.80 -7.83
N ASN A 196 15.81 8.55 -6.61
CA ASN A 196 15.29 7.23 -6.22
C ASN A 196 14.01 6.90 -6.99
N CYS A 197 13.12 7.87 -7.20
CA CYS A 197 11.92 7.71 -8.04
C CYS A 197 12.29 7.45 -9.50
N LEU A 198 13.25 8.17 -10.03
CA LEU A 198 13.75 7.98 -11.40
C LEU A 198 14.36 6.59 -11.56
N VAL A 199 15.18 6.15 -10.61
CA VAL A 199 15.74 4.79 -10.59
C VAL A 199 14.60 3.76 -10.52
N ALA A 200 13.61 3.95 -9.65
CA ALA A 200 12.46 3.04 -9.55
C ALA A 200 11.68 2.95 -10.86
N VAL A 201 11.42 4.07 -11.54
CA VAL A 201 10.76 4.11 -12.86
C VAL A 201 11.61 3.40 -13.92
N ILE A 202 12.91 3.67 -13.98
CA ILE A 202 13.84 2.99 -14.91
C ILE A 202 13.83 1.48 -14.66
N VAL A 203 13.95 1.05 -13.41
CA VAL A 203 13.89 -0.36 -13.04
C VAL A 203 12.56 -0.97 -13.44
N ALA A 204 11.43 -0.28 -13.20
CA ALA A 204 10.11 -0.74 -13.62
C ALA A 204 10.02 -0.95 -15.13
N ILE A 205 10.53 0.00 -15.93
CA ILE A 205 10.60 -0.13 -17.39
C ILE A 205 11.42 -1.37 -17.79
N TYR A 206 12.62 -1.54 -17.22
CA TYR A 206 13.49 -2.68 -17.53
C TYR A 206 12.84 -4.02 -17.14
N VAL A 207 12.23 -4.10 -15.97
CA VAL A 207 11.52 -5.31 -15.51
C VAL A 207 10.35 -5.65 -16.44
N LEU A 208 9.55 -4.65 -16.83
CA LEU A 208 8.42 -4.83 -17.74
C LEU A 208 8.87 -5.23 -19.16
N LEU A 209 9.91 -4.60 -19.70
CA LEU A 209 10.47 -4.93 -21.00
C LEU A 209 11.07 -6.34 -21.02
N SER A 210 11.79 -6.69 -19.96
CA SER A 210 12.57 -7.94 -19.85
C SER A 210 11.82 -9.07 -19.15
N LYS A 211 10.51 -8.91 -18.86
CA LYS A 211 9.68 -9.88 -18.11
C LYS A 211 9.88 -11.33 -18.60
N ASP A 212 9.82 -11.55 -19.91
CA ASP A 212 9.93 -12.90 -20.47
C ASP A 212 11.36 -13.46 -20.40
N THR A 213 12.36 -12.58 -20.50
CA THR A 213 13.76 -12.94 -20.34
C THR A 213 14.07 -13.32 -18.89
N PHE A 214 13.63 -12.52 -17.93
CA PHE A 214 13.76 -12.85 -16.49
C PHE A 214 13.07 -14.17 -16.16
N LYS A 215 11.83 -14.37 -16.63
CA LYS A 215 11.10 -15.63 -16.41
C LYS A 215 11.85 -16.84 -16.97
N ARG A 216 12.43 -16.72 -18.16
CA ARG A 216 13.22 -17.78 -18.80
C ARG A 216 14.53 -18.06 -18.05
N GLN A 217 15.25 -16.99 -17.65
CA GLN A 217 16.50 -17.10 -16.90
C GLN A 217 16.25 -17.71 -15.52
N THR A 218 15.25 -17.24 -14.78
CA THR A 218 14.88 -17.80 -13.47
C THR A 218 14.47 -19.26 -13.60
N LYS A 219 13.68 -19.63 -14.61
CA LYS A 219 13.32 -21.03 -14.86
C LYS A 219 14.58 -21.88 -15.12
N LYS A 220 15.52 -21.39 -15.95
CA LYS A 220 16.77 -22.08 -16.26
C LYS A 220 17.66 -22.23 -15.02
N LEU A 221 17.76 -21.17 -14.20
CA LEU A 221 18.52 -21.20 -12.95
C LEU A 221 17.93 -22.23 -11.98
N VAL A 222 16.62 -22.16 -11.75
CA VAL A 222 15.90 -23.07 -10.86
C VAL A 222 16.03 -24.53 -11.33
N SER A 223 15.95 -24.78 -12.65
CA SER A 223 16.10 -26.13 -13.20
C SER A 223 17.53 -26.68 -13.11
N ALA A 224 18.54 -25.83 -12.96
CA ALA A 224 19.92 -26.25 -12.76
C ALA A 224 20.21 -26.73 -11.32
N PHE A 225 19.48 -26.21 -10.32
CA PHE A 225 19.74 -26.52 -8.90
C PHE A 225 18.68 -27.43 -8.26
N LEU A 226 17.47 -27.53 -8.82
CA LEU A 226 16.37 -28.28 -8.23
C LEU A 226 15.91 -29.42 -9.11
N PRO A 227 15.60 -30.60 -8.53
CA PRO A 227 14.99 -31.71 -9.26
C PRO A 227 13.58 -31.34 -9.74
N GLU A 228 13.10 -31.96 -10.82
CA GLU A 228 11.82 -31.65 -11.49
C GLU A 228 10.62 -31.60 -10.56
N ARG A 229 10.57 -32.51 -9.57
CA ARG A 229 9.49 -32.54 -8.57
C ARG A 229 9.40 -31.22 -7.78
N HIS A 230 10.53 -30.64 -7.39
CA HIS A 230 10.57 -29.36 -6.67
C HIS A 230 10.22 -28.18 -7.58
N ILE A 231 10.60 -28.24 -8.87
CA ILE A 231 10.25 -27.25 -9.87
C ILE A 231 8.74 -27.16 -10.08
N GLN A 232 8.06 -28.31 -10.14
CA GLN A 232 6.59 -28.36 -10.27
C GLN A 232 5.91 -27.73 -9.04
N VAL A 233 6.38 -28.06 -7.83
CA VAL A 233 5.87 -27.48 -6.58
C VAL A 233 6.10 -25.97 -6.56
N LEU A 234 7.31 -25.50 -6.87
CA LEU A 234 7.65 -24.09 -6.91
C LEU A 234 6.80 -23.34 -7.96
N SER A 235 6.65 -23.91 -9.15
CA SER A 235 5.80 -23.34 -10.21
C SER A 235 4.35 -23.18 -9.76
N SER A 236 3.79 -24.17 -9.04
CA SER A 236 2.43 -24.09 -8.51
C SER A 236 2.30 -23.01 -7.42
N ILE A 237 3.30 -22.86 -6.56
CA ILE A 237 3.35 -21.81 -5.54
C ILE A 237 3.40 -20.44 -6.20
N LEU A 238 4.28 -20.23 -7.18
CA LEU A 238 4.41 -18.95 -7.88
C LEU A 238 3.13 -18.56 -8.62
N LYS A 239 2.46 -19.52 -9.26
CA LYS A 239 1.17 -19.27 -9.92
C LYS A 239 0.08 -18.83 -8.95
N GLU A 240 -0.01 -19.48 -7.79
CA GLU A 240 -1.00 -19.12 -6.78
C GLU A 240 -0.67 -17.78 -6.12
N SER A 241 0.63 -17.52 -5.88
CA SER A 241 1.10 -16.20 -5.41
C SER A 241 0.74 -15.09 -6.38
N ASP A 242 0.96 -15.28 -7.68
CA ASP A 242 0.60 -14.32 -8.72
C ASP A 242 -0.92 -14.08 -8.78
N LYS A 243 -1.73 -15.14 -8.59
CA LYS A 243 -3.18 -15.03 -8.49
C LYS A 243 -3.65 -14.23 -7.27
N ILE A 244 -3.04 -14.50 -6.09
CA ILE A 244 -3.35 -13.78 -4.84
C ILE A 244 -2.99 -12.30 -4.99
N PHE A 245 -1.75 -11.99 -5.42
CA PHE A 245 -1.30 -10.62 -5.60
C PHE A 245 -2.08 -9.88 -6.70
N GLY A 246 -2.20 -10.49 -7.87
CA GLY A 246 -2.88 -9.89 -9.01
C GLY A 246 -4.37 -9.67 -8.75
N GLY A 247 -5.04 -10.66 -8.15
CA GLY A 247 -6.45 -10.55 -7.78
C GLY A 247 -6.69 -9.46 -6.74
N PHE A 248 -5.85 -9.40 -5.70
CA PHE A 248 -5.96 -8.38 -4.66
C PHE A 248 -5.72 -6.96 -5.20
N ILE A 249 -4.61 -6.75 -5.92
CA ILE A 249 -4.22 -5.43 -6.42
C ILE A 249 -5.24 -4.92 -7.45
N SER A 250 -5.56 -5.75 -8.45
CA SER A 250 -6.55 -5.37 -9.47
C SER A 250 -7.93 -5.15 -8.85
N GLY A 251 -8.32 -6.00 -7.92
CA GLY A 251 -9.58 -5.86 -7.21
C GLY A 251 -9.64 -4.55 -6.43
N LYS A 252 -8.58 -4.22 -5.67
CA LYS A 252 -8.56 -2.97 -4.87
C LYS A 252 -8.54 -1.70 -5.72
N ILE A 253 -7.87 -1.71 -6.86
CA ILE A 253 -7.89 -0.58 -7.80
C ILE A 253 -9.31 -0.38 -8.37
N ILE A 254 -9.96 -1.46 -8.82
CA ILE A 254 -11.33 -1.40 -9.36
C ILE A 254 -12.32 -0.95 -8.28
N ASP A 255 -12.23 -1.52 -7.10
CA ASP A 255 -13.02 -1.17 -5.92
C ASP A 255 -12.93 0.33 -5.61
N SER A 256 -11.73 0.85 -5.50
CA SER A 256 -11.43 2.26 -5.23
C SER A 256 -11.98 3.20 -6.31
N LEU A 257 -11.89 2.81 -7.57
CA LEU A 257 -12.47 3.58 -8.69
C LEU A 257 -13.99 3.62 -8.60
N ILE A 258 -14.63 2.50 -8.26
CA ILE A 258 -16.09 2.42 -8.12
C ILE A 258 -16.55 3.27 -6.93
N ILE A 259 -15.89 3.14 -5.78
CA ILE A 259 -16.21 3.93 -4.57
C ILE A 259 -16.02 5.43 -4.82
N GLY A 260 -14.92 5.83 -5.47
CA GLY A 260 -14.71 7.23 -5.87
C GLY A 260 -15.78 7.74 -6.82
N ALA A 261 -16.20 6.95 -7.80
CA ALA A 261 -17.26 7.30 -8.73
C ALA A 261 -18.64 7.41 -8.05
N ILE A 262 -18.99 6.47 -7.18
CA ILE A 262 -20.24 6.53 -6.40
C ILE A 262 -20.23 7.76 -5.49
N CYS A 263 -19.12 8.01 -4.78
CA CYS A 263 -18.95 9.18 -3.95
C CYS A 263 -19.14 10.47 -4.75
N PHE A 264 -18.55 10.56 -5.95
CA PHE A 264 -18.69 11.70 -6.84
C PHE A 264 -20.15 11.96 -7.23
N VAL A 265 -20.85 10.94 -7.71
CA VAL A 265 -22.25 11.05 -8.15
C VAL A 265 -23.17 11.41 -6.98
N CYS A 266 -23.00 10.74 -5.84
CA CYS A 266 -23.85 11.01 -4.67
C CYS A 266 -23.60 12.41 -4.09
N CYS A 267 -22.33 12.83 -3.97
CA CYS A 267 -22.00 14.19 -3.51
C CYS A 267 -22.53 15.26 -4.48
N LEU A 268 -22.53 14.99 -5.79
CA LEU A 268 -23.12 15.88 -6.78
C LEU A 268 -24.65 16.02 -6.58
N ILE A 269 -25.36 14.89 -6.39
CA ILE A 269 -26.82 14.86 -6.13
C ILE A 269 -27.16 15.58 -4.84
N LEU A 270 -26.38 15.36 -3.78
CA LEU A 270 -26.54 15.99 -2.48
C LEU A 270 -26.07 17.46 -2.45
N ARG A 271 -25.58 17.99 -3.58
CA ARG A 271 -25.03 19.35 -3.71
C ARG A 271 -24.00 19.69 -2.62
N MET A 272 -23.09 18.73 -2.37
CA MET A 272 -22.02 18.93 -1.42
C MET A 272 -20.98 19.93 -1.95
N PRO A 273 -20.29 20.69 -1.08
CA PRO A 273 -19.12 21.44 -1.50
C PRO A 273 -17.96 20.48 -1.85
N TYR A 274 -17.05 20.95 -2.67
CA TYR A 274 -15.79 20.23 -2.99
C TYR A 274 -15.96 18.79 -3.54
N VAL A 275 -17.03 18.53 -4.30
CA VAL A 275 -17.43 17.20 -4.78
C VAL A 275 -16.25 16.43 -5.38
N ALA A 276 -15.51 17.06 -6.30
CA ALA A 276 -14.41 16.40 -7.00
C ALA A 276 -13.26 16.07 -6.05
N LEU A 277 -12.86 17.01 -5.18
CA LEU A 277 -11.81 16.81 -4.19
C LEU A 277 -12.12 15.64 -3.24
N ILE A 278 -13.32 15.66 -2.66
CA ILE A 278 -13.76 14.66 -1.68
C ILE A 278 -13.81 13.27 -2.31
N SER A 279 -14.38 13.17 -3.51
CA SER A 279 -14.53 11.89 -4.20
C SER A 279 -13.18 11.29 -4.59
N VAL A 280 -12.23 12.15 -4.96
CA VAL A 280 -10.85 11.74 -5.22
C VAL A 280 -10.16 11.29 -3.94
N ILE A 281 -10.27 12.06 -2.85
CA ILE A 281 -9.69 11.67 -1.56
C ILE A 281 -10.24 10.32 -1.11
N VAL A 282 -11.58 10.17 -1.10
CA VAL A 282 -12.24 8.92 -0.69
C VAL A 282 -11.83 7.76 -1.60
N GLY A 283 -11.84 7.95 -2.93
CA GLY A 283 -11.46 6.91 -3.88
C GLY A 283 -10.00 6.50 -3.76
N VAL A 284 -9.07 7.45 -3.68
CA VAL A 284 -7.63 7.14 -3.59
C VAL A 284 -7.28 6.48 -2.26
N THR A 285 -7.81 7.00 -1.17
CA THR A 285 -7.53 6.41 0.15
C THR A 285 -8.13 5.02 0.31
N ASN A 286 -9.25 4.71 -0.37
CA ASN A 286 -9.88 3.39 -0.35
C ASN A 286 -8.98 2.27 -0.91
N VAL A 287 -7.91 2.60 -1.63
CA VAL A 287 -6.89 1.62 -2.04
C VAL A 287 -6.23 0.95 -0.83
N ILE A 288 -6.09 1.67 0.30
CA ILE A 288 -5.53 1.13 1.54
C ILE A 288 -6.61 0.31 2.25
N PRO A 289 -6.42 -1.01 2.39
CA PRO A 289 -7.42 -1.85 3.01
C PRO A 289 -7.67 -1.46 4.46
N PHE A 290 -8.93 -1.51 4.90
CA PHE A 290 -9.37 -1.25 6.25
C PHE A 290 -9.24 0.20 6.70
N PHE A 291 -8.10 0.85 6.54
CA PHE A 291 -7.85 2.21 7.00
C PHE A 291 -8.22 3.29 5.97
N GLY A 292 -8.20 2.94 4.68
CA GLY A 292 -8.51 3.87 3.59
C GLY A 292 -9.82 4.63 3.75
N PRO A 293 -10.92 3.93 4.06
CA PRO A 293 -12.20 4.57 4.33
C PRO A 293 -12.15 5.67 5.39
N TYR A 294 -11.46 5.42 6.51
CA TYR A 294 -11.34 6.41 7.61
C TYR A 294 -10.43 7.56 7.24
N ILE A 295 -9.28 7.26 6.60
CA ILE A 295 -8.32 8.27 6.13
C ILE A 295 -8.97 9.23 5.12
N GLY A 296 -9.91 8.76 4.31
CA GLY A 296 -10.65 9.59 3.37
C GLY A 296 -11.85 10.31 4.00
N ALA A 297 -12.65 9.59 4.79
CA ALA A 297 -13.90 10.11 5.34
C ALA A 297 -13.69 11.21 6.38
N ILE A 298 -12.73 11.04 7.31
CA ILE A 298 -12.54 11.98 8.41
C ILE A 298 -12.16 13.38 7.92
N PRO A 299 -11.09 13.58 7.12
CA PRO A 299 -10.74 14.92 6.64
C PRO A 299 -11.80 15.49 5.70
N SER A 300 -12.45 14.65 4.88
CA SER A 300 -13.54 15.11 4.00
C SER A 300 -14.75 15.60 4.78
N THR A 301 -15.13 14.90 5.85
CA THR A 301 -16.25 15.34 6.73
C THR A 301 -15.92 16.66 7.42
N ILE A 302 -14.71 16.78 7.98
CA ILE A 302 -14.26 18.02 8.62
C ILE A 302 -14.31 19.18 7.61
N LEU A 303 -13.77 18.96 6.42
CA LEU A 303 -13.72 19.96 5.37
C LEU A 303 -15.12 20.48 4.98
N ILE A 304 -16.11 19.58 4.87
CA ILE A 304 -17.50 19.97 4.57
C ILE A 304 -18.14 20.65 5.78
N MET A 305 -17.87 20.18 7.00
CA MET A 305 -18.39 20.79 8.23
C MET A 305 -17.93 22.22 8.40
N LEU A 306 -16.69 22.53 8.01
CA LEU A 306 -16.15 23.88 8.06
C LEU A 306 -16.86 24.85 7.10
N ASP A 307 -17.35 24.36 5.97
CA ASP A 307 -18.11 25.14 5.00
C ASP A 307 -19.60 25.24 5.40
N SER A 308 -20.19 24.11 5.80
CA SER A 308 -21.58 24.00 6.22
C SER A 308 -21.77 22.83 7.20
N PRO A 309 -22.00 23.12 8.51
CA PRO A 309 -22.16 22.07 9.51
C PRO A 309 -23.27 21.06 9.18
N SER A 310 -24.41 21.53 8.66
CA SER A 310 -25.53 20.67 8.27
C SER A 310 -25.16 19.71 7.13
N LYS A 311 -24.44 20.20 6.12
CA LYS A 311 -23.95 19.36 5.04
C LYS A 311 -22.88 18.37 5.51
N GLY A 312 -22.03 18.77 6.47
CA GLY A 312 -21.06 17.88 7.09
C GLY A 312 -21.71 16.69 7.78
N VAL A 313 -22.79 16.90 8.52
CA VAL A 313 -23.56 15.81 9.13
C VAL A 313 -24.18 14.89 8.08
N ILE A 314 -24.78 15.46 7.03
CA ILE A 314 -25.36 14.67 5.93
C ILE A 314 -24.26 13.85 5.23
N PHE A 315 -23.09 14.43 4.98
CA PHE A 315 -21.97 13.71 4.39
C PHE A 315 -21.46 12.60 5.30
N LEU A 316 -21.37 12.82 6.62
CA LEU A 316 -20.97 11.80 7.57
C LEU A 316 -21.91 10.58 7.52
N LEU A 317 -23.22 10.81 7.50
CA LEU A 317 -24.19 9.72 7.35
C LEU A 317 -24.05 9.01 6.00
N PHE A 318 -23.90 9.77 4.92
CA PHE A 318 -23.69 9.21 3.58
C PHE A 318 -22.44 8.34 3.52
N ILE A 319 -21.30 8.85 4.00
CA ILE A 319 -20.04 8.11 3.91
C ILE A 319 -20.06 6.82 4.75
N ILE A 320 -20.72 6.82 5.91
CA ILE A 320 -20.93 5.60 6.71
C ILE A 320 -21.74 4.58 5.92
N ILE A 321 -22.83 5.00 5.27
CA ILE A 321 -23.63 4.10 4.43
C ILE A 321 -22.81 3.58 3.24
N LEU A 322 -22.06 4.45 2.58
CA LEU A 322 -21.20 4.07 1.46
C LEU A 322 -20.17 3.01 1.89
N GLN A 323 -19.56 3.19 3.06
CA GLN A 323 -18.59 2.22 3.59
C GLN A 323 -19.23 0.89 3.99
N GLN A 324 -20.47 0.91 4.47
CA GLN A 324 -21.22 -0.35 4.72
C GLN A 324 -21.54 -1.08 3.40
N VAL A 325 -21.88 -0.35 2.36
CA VAL A 325 -22.11 -0.92 1.02
C VAL A 325 -20.80 -1.47 0.44
N ASP A 326 -19.69 -0.74 0.61
CA ASP A 326 -18.37 -1.21 0.20
C ASP A 326 -17.99 -2.49 0.93
N GLY A 327 -17.98 -2.49 2.24
CA GLY A 327 -17.54 -3.63 3.06
C GLY A 327 -18.38 -4.90 2.91
N ASN A 328 -19.70 -4.76 2.67
CA ASN A 328 -20.62 -5.90 2.65
C ASN A 328 -21.06 -6.34 1.23
N ILE A 329 -20.96 -5.45 0.23
CA ILE A 329 -21.49 -5.75 -1.11
C ILE A 329 -20.42 -5.62 -2.18
N ILE A 330 -19.76 -4.44 -2.28
CA ILE A 330 -18.85 -4.12 -3.39
C ILE A 330 -17.53 -4.87 -3.20
N GLY A 331 -16.90 -4.72 -2.04
CA GLY A 331 -15.64 -5.38 -1.71
C GLY A 331 -15.69 -6.89 -1.89
N PRO A 332 -16.65 -7.63 -1.28
CA PRO A 332 -16.76 -9.06 -1.48
C PRO A 332 -16.99 -9.47 -2.94
N LYS A 333 -17.74 -8.68 -3.72
CA LYS A 333 -17.98 -8.97 -5.14
C LYS A 333 -16.76 -8.75 -6.02
N ILE A 334 -15.93 -7.75 -5.71
CA ILE A 334 -14.77 -7.37 -6.53
C ILE A 334 -13.52 -8.14 -6.11
N LEU A 335 -13.22 -8.15 -4.81
CA LEU A 335 -12.05 -8.82 -4.26
C LEU A 335 -12.24 -10.33 -4.17
N GLY A 336 -13.49 -10.80 -3.97
CA GLY A 336 -13.80 -12.20 -3.74
C GLY A 336 -12.97 -12.79 -2.60
N GLU A 337 -12.64 -14.07 -2.72
CA GLU A 337 -11.70 -14.75 -1.80
C GLU A 337 -10.24 -14.64 -2.28
N SER A 338 -9.86 -13.53 -2.92
CA SER A 338 -8.56 -13.40 -3.59
C SER A 338 -7.37 -13.67 -2.68
N THR A 339 -7.46 -13.36 -1.39
CA THR A 339 -6.39 -13.65 -0.41
C THR A 339 -6.67 -14.86 0.48
N GLY A 340 -7.92 -15.29 0.60
CA GLY A 340 -8.34 -16.37 1.50
C GLY A 340 -8.08 -16.09 3.00
N LEU A 341 -7.88 -14.82 3.37
CA LEU A 341 -7.58 -14.40 4.73
C LEU A 341 -8.87 -14.02 5.49
N SER A 342 -8.96 -14.37 6.77
CA SER A 342 -9.97 -13.80 7.65
C SER A 342 -9.65 -12.34 8.00
N PRO A 343 -10.65 -11.53 8.43
CA PRO A 343 -10.45 -10.11 8.79
C PRO A 343 -9.31 -9.89 9.78
N PHE A 344 -9.16 -10.77 10.76
CA PHE A 344 -8.06 -10.72 11.72
C PHE A 344 -6.69 -10.75 11.03
N TRP A 345 -6.49 -11.68 10.10
CA TRP A 345 -5.23 -11.81 9.37
C TRP A 345 -4.96 -10.64 8.43
N VAL A 346 -6.02 -10.01 7.92
CA VAL A 346 -5.89 -8.78 7.11
C VAL A 346 -5.34 -7.64 7.96
N VAL A 347 -5.92 -7.40 9.15
CA VAL A 347 -5.45 -6.38 10.10
C VAL A 347 -4.02 -6.66 10.52
N PHE A 348 -3.71 -7.91 10.91
CA PHE A 348 -2.36 -8.33 11.26
C PHE A 348 -1.34 -8.03 10.12
N ALA A 349 -1.69 -8.40 8.89
CA ALA A 349 -0.85 -8.19 7.72
C ALA A 349 -0.57 -6.70 7.45
N ILE A 350 -1.56 -5.83 7.69
CA ILE A 350 -1.42 -4.39 7.52
C ILE A 350 -0.44 -3.82 8.56
N PHE A 351 -0.62 -4.16 9.85
CA PHE A 351 0.27 -3.69 10.91
C PHE A 351 1.70 -4.19 10.72
N LEU A 352 1.87 -5.48 10.42
CA LEU A 352 3.18 -6.07 10.17
C LEU A 352 3.83 -5.44 8.92
N GLY A 353 3.06 -5.29 7.83
CA GLY A 353 3.53 -4.68 6.60
C GLY A 353 3.96 -3.23 6.82
N ASN A 354 3.14 -2.44 7.52
CA ASN A 354 3.47 -1.05 7.84
C ASN A 354 4.74 -0.95 8.69
N GLY A 355 4.89 -1.79 9.71
CA GLY A 355 6.07 -1.80 10.58
C GLY A 355 7.37 -2.15 9.84
N LEU A 356 7.30 -3.01 8.82
CA LEU A 356 8.46 -3.45 8.04
C LEU A 356 8.81 -2.54 6.85
N PHE A 357 7.79 -2.04 6.15
CA PHE A 357 7.95 -1.35 4.84
C PHE A 357 7.21 -0.01 4.75
N GLY A 358 6.70 0.51 5.87
CA GLY A 358 5.97 1.77 5.92
C GLY A 358 4.72 1.76 5.04
N VAL A 359 4.45 2.88 4.35
CA VAL A 359 3.26 3.06 3.50
C VAL A 359 3.13 1.99 2.41
N VAL A 360 4.25 1.55 1.82
CA VAL A 360 4.24 0.46 0.83
C VAL A 360 3.76 -0.84 1.47
N GLY A 361 4.18 -1.09 2.71
CA GLY A 361 3.77 -2.27 3.46
C GLY A 361 2.27 -2.29 3.81
N LEU A 362 1.62 -1.14 3.97
CA LEU A 362 0.16 -1.07 4.13
C LEU A 362 -0.56 -1.70 2.93
N PHE A 363 -0.02 -1.52 1.74
CA PHE A 363 -0.64 -1.99 0.50
C PHE A 363 -0.27 -3.43 0.17
N ILE A 364 1.05 -3.77 0.19
CA ILE A 364 1.52 -5.11 -0.19
C ILE A 364 1.48 -6.13 0.95
N GLY A 365 1.30 -5.70 2.19
CA GLY A 365 1.29 -6.57 3.37
C GLY A 365 0.21 -7.65 3.30
N VAL A 366 -1.01 -7.26 2.89
CA VAL A 366 -2.15 -8.18 2.81
C VAL A 366 -1.92 -9.32 1.81
N PRO A 367 -1.58 -9.07 0.54
CA PRO A 367 -1.31 -10.16 -0.39
C PRO A 367 -0.05 -10.96 -0.02
N THR A 368 0.98 -10.32 0.56
CA THR A 368 2.16 -11.03 1.06
C THR A 368 1.80 -12.02 2.15
N TRP A 369 1.01 -11.59 3.15
CA TRP A 369 0.53 -12.49 4.19
C TRP A 369 -0.40 -13.56 3.65
N GLY A 370 -1.21 -13.25 2.63
CA GLY A 370 -2.03 -14.23 1.92
C GLY A 370 -1.21 -15.37 1.34
N VAL A 371 -0.07 -15.07 0.73
CA VAL A 371 0.88 -16.08 0.24
C VAL A 371 1.50 -16.88 1.38
N VAL A 372 1.94 -16.23 2.45
CA VAL A 372 2.50 -16.91 3.63
C VAL A 372 1.45 -17.86 4.23
N TYR A 373 0.23 -17.41 4.41
CA TYR A 373 -0.89 -18.21 4.91
C TYR A 373 -1.19 -19.41 4.00
N TYR A 374 -1.20 -19.21 2.68
CA TYR A 374 -1.35 -20.28 1.70
C TYR A 374 -0.25 -21.35 1.83
N LEU A 375 1.01 -20.92 2.00
CA LEU A 375 2.16 -21.83 2.16
C LEU A 375 2.03 -22.65 3.44
N ILE A 376 1.67 -22.00 4.56
CA ILE A 376 1.45 -22.68 5.85
C ILE A 376 0.32 -23.71 5.71
N LYS A 377 -0.84 -23.31 5.18
CA LYS A 377 -1.99 -24.20 4.95
C LYS A 377 -1.63 -25.41 4.08
N ARG A 378 -0.89 -25.17 3.00
CA ARG A 378 -0.43 -26.24 2.09
C ARG A 378 0.51 -27.21 2.81
N TYR A 379 1.47 -26.71 3.60
CA TYR A 379 2.40 -27.54 4.37
C TYR A 379 1.67 -28.37 5.43
N VAL A 380 0.77 -27.77 6.19
CA VAL A 380 -0.03 -28.48 7.20
C VAL A 380 -0.86 -29.58 6.57
N ASN A 381 -1.59 -29.29 5.49
CA ASN A 381 -2.39 -30.28 4.79
C ASN A 381 -1.54 -31.44 4.23
N TYR A 382 -0.35 -31.15 3.72
CA TYR A 382 0.59 -32.20 3.28
C TYR A 382 1.02 -33.11 4.44
N ARG A 383 1.31 -32.53 5.63
CA ARG A 383 1.74 -33.29 6.81
C ARG A 383 0.61 -34.12 7.41
N VAL A 384 -0.61 -33.60 7.42
CA VAL A 384 -1.80 -34.34 7.90
C VAL A 384 -2.07 -35.55 7.03
N ARG A 385 -2.15 -35.36 5.69
CA ARG A 385 -2.35 -36.48 4.73
C ARG A 385 -1.26 -37.55 4.77
N LYS A 386 -0.08 -37.24 5.27
CA LYS A 386 1.00 -38.22 5.41
C LYS A 386 0.87 -39.03 6.71
N LYS A 387 0.03 -38.60 7.65
CA LYS A 387 -0.23 -39.30 8.91
C LYS A 387 -1.49 -40.18 8.85
N GLU A 388 -2.41 -39.88 7.89
CA GLU A 388 -3.50 -40.74 7.49
C GLU A 388 -2.99 -41.82 6.51
#